data_cbe7b9c0d5498d7154beb5cc056abc36
#
_entry.id   cbe7b9c0d5498d7154beb5cc056abc36
#
_cell.length_a   1.000
_cell.length_b   1.000
_cell.length_c   1.000
_cell.angle_alpha   90.00
_cell.angle_beta   90.00
_cell.angle_gamma   90.00
#
_symmetry.space_group_name_H-M   'P 1'
#
loop_
_entity.id
_entity.type
_entity.pdbx_description
1 polymer ?
#
loop_
_entity_poly.entity_id
_entity_poly.type
_entity_poly.pdbx_seq_one_letter_code
_entity_poly.pdbx_strand_id
1 'polypeptide(L)'
;MDTKRVHVIVEGRVQGVFFRAFTRDEAVRLGLSGWVRNRPNGSVEAVVEGEKSAVGKMLQWFHEGSPHSIVEKVHLAEESPVGDSSTFEIHYY
;
A
#
# COMPACT_ATOMS: atom_id res chain seq x y z
N MET A 1 1.25 14.55 16.85
CA MET A 1 0.75 13.28 16.31
C MET A 1 1.84 12.63 15.49
N ASP A 2 1.96 11.33 15.65
CA ASP A 2 2.99 10.60 14.95
C ASP A 2 2.54 10.25 13.55
N THR A 3 3.24 10.75 12.55
CA THR A 3 3.03 10.43 11.15
C THR A 3 4.13 9.49 10.70
N LYS A 4 3.76 8.50 9.91
CA LYS A 4 4.69 7.50 9.39
C LYS A 4 4.48 7.34 7.90
N ARG A 5 5.57 7.13 7.16
CA ARG A 5 5.55 6.85 5.73
C ARG A 5 6.33 5.57 5.49
N VAL A 6 5.74 4.64 4.73
CA VAL A 6 6.37 3.35 4.45
C VAL A 6 6.25 3.04 2.96
N HIS A 7 7.37 2.63 2.38
CA HIS A 7 7.43 2.09 1.02
C HIS A 7 7.24 0.58 1.11
N VAL A 8 6.38 0.03 0.26
CA VAL A 8 5.96 -1.38 0.33
C VAL A 8 6.13 -2.03 -1.03
N ILE A 9 6.73 -3.22 -1.06
CA ILE A 9 6.73 -4.08 -2.25
C ILE A 9 6.04 -5.39 -1.85
N VAL A 10 5.02 -5.78 -2.61
CA VAL A 10 4.28 -7.03 -2.36
C VAL A 10 4.53 -7.98 -3.52
N GLU A 11 5.01 -9.18 -3.21
CA GLU A 11 5.27 -10.23 -4.19
C GLU A 11 4.26 -11.36 -4.02
N GLY A 12 3.98 -12.03 -5.13
CA GLY A 12 3.06 -13.15 -5.16
C GLY A 12 2.08 -12.99 -6.31
N ARG A 13 0.89 -13.57 -6.17
CA ARG A 13 -0.18 -13.42 -7.14
C ARG A 13 -1.00 -12.19 -6.77
N VAL A 14 -0.50 -11.02 -7.18
CA VAL A 14 -1.02 -9.73 -6.74
C VAL A 14 -1.42 -8.82 -7.91
N GLN A 15 -1.18 -9.22 -9.15
CA GLN A 15 -1.65 -8.49 -10.32
C GLN A 15 -2.81 -9.24 -10.97
N GLY A 16 -3.75 -8.50 -11.59
CA GLY A 16 -4.90 -9.09 -12.25
C GLY A 16 -5.97 -9.61 -11.29
N VAL A 17 -5.90 -9.26 -10.00
CA VAL A 17 -6.84 -9.69 -8.97
C VAL A 17 -7.41 -8.49 -8.21
N PHE A 18 -7.47 -7.33 -8.86
CA PHE A 18 -7.97 -6.07 -8.30
C PHE A 18 -7.21 -5.61 -7.06
N PHE A 19 -5.96 -6.03 -6.92
CA PHE A 19 -5.16 -5.72 -5.73
C PHE A 19 -5.03 -4.21 -5.52
N ARG A 20 -4.77 -3.43 -6.59
CA ARG A 20 -4.62 -1.98 -6.49
C ARG A 20 -5.91 -1.31 -6.01
N ALA A 21 -7.07 -1.75 -6.52
CA ALA A 21 -8.35 -1.17 -6.13
C ALA A 21 -8.63 -1.46 -4.66
N PHE A 22 -8.41 -2.69 -4.20
CA PHE A 22 -8.59 -3.04 -2.79
C PHE A 22 -7.60 -2.29 -1.90
N THR A 23 -6.35 -2.11 -2.36
CA THR A 23 -5.34 -1.33 -1.63
C THR A 23 -5.81 0.11 -1.43
N ARG A 24 -6.28 0.75 -2.52
CA ARG A 24 -6.79 2.12 -2.44
C ARG A 24 -7.96 2.21 -1.47
N ASP A 25 -8.92 1.30 -1.58
CA ASP A 25 -10.11 1.33 -0.74
C ASP A 25 -9.75 1.20 0.74
N GLU A 26 -8.82 0.31 1.05
CA GLU A 26 -8.38 0.15 2.44
C GLU A 26 -7.63 1.38 2.94
N ALA A 27 -6.75 1.94 2.11
CA ALA A 27 -6.01 3.14 2.46
C ALA A 27 -6.96 4.32 2.72
N VAL A 28 -7.97 4.50 1.86
CA VAL A 28 -8.97 5.56 2.03
C VAL A 28 -9.74 5.34 3.33
N ARG A 29 -10.15 4.12 3.60
CA ARG A 29 -10.86 3.78 4.83
C ARG A 29 -10.06 4.13 6.08
N LEU A 30 -8.74 3.95 6.01
CA LEU A 30 -7.82 4.24 7.12
C LEU A 30 -7.35 5.69 7.16
N GLY A 31 -7.77 6.53 6.20
CA GLY A 31 -7.37 7.93 6.16
C GLY A 31 -5.92 8.14 5.72
N LEU A 32 -5.37 7.20 4.97
CA LEU A 32 -3.98 7.28 4.52
C LEU A 32 -3.88 7.96 3.16
N SER A 33 -2.73 8.60 2.92
CA SER A 33 -2.34 9.12 1.62
C SER A 33 -1.25 8.24 1.01
N GLY A 34 -0.99 8.43 -0.29
CA GLY A 34 0.05 7.71 -1.00
C GLY A 34 -0.40 7.24 -2.37
N TRP A 35 0.15 6.11 -2.78
CA TRP A 35 -0.15 5.57 -4.11
C TRP A 35 0.17 4.08 -4.16
N VAL A 36 -0.35 3.41 -5.21
CA VAL A 36 -0.09 2.01 -5.49
C VAL A 36 0.01 1.82 -7.00
N ARG A 37 0.93 0.95 -7.43
CA ARG A 37 1.10 0.63 -8.85
C ARG A 37 1.58 -0.81 -9.03
N ASN A 38 1.30 -1.37 -10.21
CA ASN A 38 1.92 -2.62 -10.63
C ASN A 38 3.33 -2.34 -11.14
N ARG A 39 4.24 -3.31 -10.92
CA ARG A 39 5.59 -3.26 -11.47
C ARG A 39 5.70 -4.27 -12.62
N PRO A 40 6.63 -4.04 -13.57
CA PRO A 40 6.81 -4.97 -14.71
C PRO A 40 7.16 -6.40 -14.30
N ASN A 41 7.75 -6.59 -13.13
CA ASN A 41 8.16 -7.91 -12.66
C ASN A 41 7.05 -8.71 -11.97
N GLY A 42 5.81 -8.21 -11.99
CA GLY A 42 4.66 -8.91 -11.40
C GLY A 42 4.34 -8.52 -9.97
N SER A 43 5.21 -7.74 -9.31
CA SER A 43 4.96 -7.26 -7.96
C SER A 43 4.09 -6.01 -7.96
N VAL A 44 3.63 -5.62 -6.78
CA VAL A 44 2.91 -4.35 -6.55
C VAL A 44 3.76 -3.49 -5.64
N GLU A 45 3.86 -2.22 -5.99
CA GLU A 45 4.59 -1.23 -5.19
C GLU A 45 3.60 -0.20 -4.66
N ALA A 46 3.79 0.20 -3.40
CA ALA A 46 2.93 1.19 -2.77
C ALA A 46 3.74 2.07 -1.82
N VAL A 47 3.22 3.27 -1.59
CA VAL A 47 3.68 4.14 -0.51
C VAL A 47 2.44 4.51 0.28
N VAL A 48 2.52 4.38 1.60
CA VAL A 48 1.43 4.76 2.50
C VAL A 48 1.96 5.72 3.55
N GLU A 49 1.19 6.76 3.82
CA GLU A 49 1.57 7.77 4.81
C GLU A 49 0.33 8.20 5.59
N GLY A 50 0.49 8.39 6.89
CA GLY A 50 -0.57 8.86 7.76
C GLY A 50 -0.25 8.59 9.20
N GLU A 51 -1.29 8.58 10.04
CA GLU A 51 -1.13 8.29 11.45
C GLU A 51 -0.50 6.91 11.63
N LYS A 52 0.43 6.81 12.56
CA LYS A 52 1.22 5.60 12.79
C LYS A 52 0.36 4.36 12.97
N SER A 53 -0.72 4.44 13.75
CA SER A 53 -1.58 3.28 13.98
C SER A 53 -2.32 2.85 12.73
N ALA A 54 -2.76 3.81 11.91
CA ALA A 54 -3.43 3.51 10.64
C ALA A 54 -2.46 2.87 9.65
N VAL A 55 -1.23 3.37 9.57
CA VAL A 55 -0.19 2.76 8.73
C VAL A 55 0.05 1.32 9.18
N GLY A 56 0.14 1.07 10.49
CA GLY A 56 0.32 -0.29 11.01
C GLY A 56 -0.79 -1.24 10.55
N LYS A 57 -2.04 -0.79 10.59
CA LYS A 57 -3.17 -1.59 10.11
C LYS A 57 -3.07 -1.87 8.62
N MET A 58 -2.65 -0.88 7.84
CA MET A 58 -2.47 -1.04 6.41
C MET A 58 -1.38 -2.06 6.09
N LEU A 59 -0.28 -2.04 6.83
CA LEU A 59 0.81 -3.00 6.64
C LEU A 59 0.34 -4.42 6.93
N GLN A 60 -0.49 -4.61 7.95
CA GLN A 60 -1.10 -5.92 8.22
C GLN A 60 -1.98 -6.35 7.05
N TRP A 61 -2.78 -5.42 6.51
CA TRP A 61 -3.65 -5.73 5.37
C TRP A 61 -2.84 -6.21 4.16
N PHE A 62 -1.65 -5.63 3.91
CA PHE A 62 -0.83 -6.07 2.79
C PHE A 62 -0.44 -7.54 2.89
N HIS A 63 -0.29 -8.07 4.10
CA HIS A 63 -0.01 -9.50 4.28
C HIS A 63 -1.21 -10.38 3.94
N GLU A 64 -2.41 -9.90 4.14
CA GLU A 64 -3.64 -10.58 3.74
C GLU A 64 -3.89 -10.45 2.25
N GLY A 65 -3.84 -9.21 1.76
CA GLY A 65 -4.09 -8.88 0.38
C GLY A 65 -5.58 -8.86 0.03
N SER A 66 -5.86 -8.74 -1.28
CA SER A 66 -7.22 -8.78 -1.79
C SER A 66 -7.75 -10.22 -1.79
N PRO A 67 -9.10 -10.40 -1.91
CA PRO A 67 -9.71 -11.73 -1.76
C PRO A 67 -9.16 -12.84 -2.65
N HIS A 68 -8.72 -12.50 -3.85
CA HIS A 68 -8.21 -13.49 -4.80
C HIS A 68 -6.69 -13.44 -4.96
N SER A 69 -6.02 -12.66 -4.14
CA SER A 69 -4.56 -12.56 -4.19
C SER A 69 -3.92 -13.66 -3.35
N ILE A 70 -2.65 -13.93 -3.65
CA ILE A 70 -1.78 -14.78 -2.83
C ILE A 70 -0.54 -13.95 -2.57
N VAL A 71 -0.37 -13.50 -1.32
CA VAL A 71 0.78 -12.71 -0.91
C VAL A 71 1.87 -13.66 -0.42
N GLU A 72 3.02 -13.62 -1.06
CA GLU A 72 4.15 -14.48 -0.71
C GLU A 72 5.18 -13.74 0.13
N LYS A 73 5.47 -12.48 -0.21
CA LYS A 73 6.43 -11.65 0.52
C LYS A 73 5.97 -10.21 0.54
N VAL A 74 6.26 -9.53 1.65
CA VAL A 74 6.05 -8.09 1.79
C VAL A 74 7.37 -7.48 2.24
N HIS A 75 7.87 -6.52 1.45
CA HIS A 75 9.10 -5.80 1.77
C HIS A 75 8.72 -4.38 2.21
N LEU A 76 9.25 -3.95 3.34
CA LEU A 76 8.92 -2.66 3.95
C LEU A 76 10.19 -1.82 4.10
N ALA A 77 10.08 -0.54 3.78
CA ALA A 77 11.16 0.42 4.03
C ALA A 77 10.54 1.71 4.52
N GLU A 78 10.90 2.12 5.73
CA GLU A 78 10.38 3.36 6.30
C GLU A 78 11.06 4.55 5.61
N GLU A 79 10.26 5.59 5.32
CA GLU A 79 10.72 6.83 4.71
C GLU A 79 10.34 8.00 5.60
N SER A 80 10.95 9.16 5.33
CA SER A 80 10.56 10.38 6.02
C SER A 80 9.22 10.86 5.49
N PRO A 81 8.27 11.23 6.36
CA PRO A 81 6.99 11.79 5.92
C PRO A 81 7.21 13.06 5.10
N VAL A 82 6.39 13.22 4.04
CA VAL A 82 6.43 14.41 3.21
C VAL A 82 5.28 15.38 3.51
N GLY A 83 4.13 14.87 3.95
CA GLY A 83 3.03 15.68 4.46
C GLY A 83 2.31 16.53 3.43
N ASP A 84 2.55 16.33 2.15
CA ASP A 84 2.03 17.19 1.09
C ASP A 84 0.86 16.59 0.33
N SER A 85 0.39 15.41 0.70
CA SER A 85 -0.69 14.74 0.02
C SER A 85 -1.77 14.33 1.01
N SER A 86 -3.03 14.43 0.58
CA SER A 86 -4.17 13.97 1.37
C SER A 86 -4.97 12.91 0.64
N THR A 87 -4.48 12.43 -0.52
CA THR A 87 -5.19 11.46 -1.35
C THR A 87 -4.40 10.18 -1.50
N PHE A 88 -5.12 9.10 -1.80
CA PHE A 88 -4.49 7.83 -2.18
C PHE A 88 -4.86 7.53 -3.63
N GLU A 89 -3.84 7.28 -4.47
CA GLU A 89 -4.02 7.17 -5.90
C GLU A 89 -3.54 5.84 -6.45
N ILE A 90 -4.21 5.37 -7.50
CA ILE A 90 -3.73 4.23 -8.29
C ILE A 90 -2.93 4.78 -9.46
N HIS A 91 -1.69 4.34 -9.57
CA HIS A 91 -0.83 4.70 -10.70
C HIS A 91 -0.77 3.55 -11.69
N TYR A 92 -0.64 3.89 -12.98
CA TYR A 92 -0.64 2.91 -14.08
C TYR A 92 0.70 2.87 -14.83
N TYR A 93 1.73 3.45 -14.21
CA TYR A 93 3.05 3.51 -14.85
C TYR A 93 4.16 3.06 -13.92
#